data_cf1694f3e97821ffa90a5c2318606fec
#
_entry.id   cf1694f3e97821ffa90a5c2318606fec
#
_cell.length_a   1.000
_cell.length_b   1.000
_cell.length_c   1.000
_cell.angle_alpha   90.00
_cell.angle_beta   90.00
_cell.angle_gamma   90.00
#
_symmetry.space_group_name_H-M   'P 1'
#
loop_
_entity.id
_entity.type
_entity.pdbx_description
1 polymer ?
#
loop_
_entity_poly.entity_id
_entity_poly.type
_entity_poly.pdbx_seq_one_letter_code
_entity_poly.pdbx_strand_id
1 'polypeptide(L)'
;RYSDDLLYIGEDYEEAMRIVVSELSEMDMKLNPKKVESLSPDRWFKFLGFSIKGGSISLSGSRIKTFQKEIEDRTIKKKGISAKRAVGNVNRYLYKGNGKHSWATGVLPVINVQQDLDELNKFVMDCIRAVSTGKRKVGGLGYVSSKADGCIVRGRGKNVKANRLKGGAIEGYLTIG
;
A
#
# COMPACT_ATOMS: atom_id res chain seq x y z
N ARG A 1 2.67 -1.78 21.64
CA ARG A 1 1.29 -2.28 21.65
C ARG A 1 0.39 -1.35 20.83
N TYR A 2 -0.50 -1.92 20.05
CA TYR A 2 -1.51 -1.19 19.30
C TYR A 2 -2.86 -1.91 19.45
N SER A 3 -3.77 -1.33 20.23
CA SER A 3 -5.03 -1.98 20.61
C SER A 3 -4.80 -3.39 21.20
N ASP A 4 -5.31 -4.41 20.56
CA ASP A 4 -5.16 -5.83 20.89
C ASP A 4 -3.92 -6.50 20.29
N ASP A 5 -3.23 -5.82 19.34
CA ASP A 5 -2.00 -6.33 18.76
C ASP A 5 -0.78 -5.98 19.63
N LEU A 6 0.01 -7.00 19.99
CA LEU A 6 1.26 -6.89 20.73
C LEU A 6 2.41 -7.41 19.89
N LEU A 7 3.48 -6.63 19.77
CA LEU A 7 4.75 -7.05 19.20
C LEU A 7 5.83 -6.93 20.26
N TYR A 8 6.52 -8.01 20.53
CA TYR A 8 7.72 -8.05 21.35
C TYR A 8 8.94 -8.35 20.46
N ILE A 9 10.02 -7.63 20.67
CA ILE A 9 11.32 -7.85 20.03
C ILE A 9 12.37 -7.88 21.11
N GLY A 10 12.98 -9.04 21.32
CA GLY A 10 13.97 -9.25 22.35
C GLY A 10 14.36 -10.72 22.46
N GLU A 11 15.34 -11.02 23.31
CA GLU A 11 15.84 -12.37 23.54
C GLU A 11 15.03 -13.10 24.62
N ASP A 12 14.48 -12.37 25.59
CA ASP A 12 13.75 -12.92 26.74
C ASP A 12 12.27 -13.21 26.43
N TYR A 13 12.03 -13.95 25.35
CA TYR A 13 10.67 -14.23 24.89
C TYR A 13 9.81 -14.95 25.94
N GLU A 14 10.37 -15.93 26.64
CA GLU A 14 9.64 -16.73 27.62
C GLU A 14 9.21 -15.88 28.82
N GLU A 15 10.06 -14.99 29.29
CA GLU A 15 9.73 -14.07 30.38
C GLU A 15 8.66 -13.07 29.94
N ALA A 16 8.82 -12.47 28.77
CA ALA A 16 7.81 -11.56 28.22
C ALA A 16 6.44 -12.26 28.08
N MET A 17 6.43 -13.52 27.62
CA MET A 17 5.20 -14.29 27.50
C MET A 17 4.56 -14.59 28.86
N ARG A 18 5.35 -14.93 29.88
CA ARG A 18 4.83 -15.16 31.24
C ARG A 18 4.17 -13.91 31.80
N ILE A 19 4.80 -12.76 31.64
CA ILE A 19 4.22 -11.46 32.09
C ILE A 19 2.90 -11.18 31.36
N VAL A 20 2.85 -11.32 30.03
CA VAL A 20 1.63 -11.08 29.26
C VAL A 20 0.50 -12.03 29.68
N VAL A 21 0.79 -13.30 29.89
CA VAL A 21 -0.21 -14.29 30.32
C VAL A 21 -0.74 -13.98 31.74
N SER A 22 0.15 -13.59 32.67
CA SER A 22 -0.23 -13.19 34.02
C SER A 22 -1.19 -11.99 34.01
N GLU A 23 -0.81 -10.92 33.33
CA GLU A 23 -1.62 -9.70 33.21
C GLU A 23 -3.00 -9.96 32.56
N LEU A 24 -3.03 -10.79 31.53
CA LEU A 24 -4.31 -11.16 30.90
C LEU A 24 -5.19 -12.00 31.82
N SER A 25 -4.58 -12.90 32.62
CA SER A 25 -5.32 -13.74 33.56
C SER A 25 -5.98 -12.92 34.68
N GLU A 26 -5.33 -11.86 35.15
CA GLU A 26 -5.90 -10.91 36.11
C GLU A 26 -7.12 -10.16 35.58
N MET A 27 -7.23 -10.03 34.24
CA MET A 27 -8.35 -9.41 33.54
C MET A 27 -9.38 -10.41 33.00
N ASP A 28 -9.33 -11.68 33.42
CA ASP A 28 -10.15 -12.77 32.87
C ASP A 28 -10.05 -12.94 31.36
N MET A 29 -8.92 -12.54 30.78
CA MET A 29 -8.61 -12.67 29.35
C MET A 29 -7.62 -13.79 29.08
N LYS A 30 -7.66 -14.35 27.87
CA LYS A 30 -6.76 -15.42 27.45
C LYS A 30 -6.17 -15.11 26.08
N LEU A 31 -4.89 -15.43 25.90
CA LEU A 31 -4.27 -15.43 24.58
C LEU A 31 -4.92 -16.49 23.69
N ASN A 32 -5.13 -16.14 22.43
CA ASN A 32 -5.51 -17.13 21.43
C ASN A 32 -4.22 -17.79 20.88
N PRO A 33 -3.96 -19.08 21.18
CA PRO A 33 -2.70 -19.74 20.77
C PRO A 33 -2.48 -19.72 19.25
N LYS A 34 -3.56 -19.72 18.46
CA LYS A 34 -3.48 -19.68 16.98
C LYS A 34 -3.03 -18.34 16.41
N LYS A 35 -3.00 -17.29 17.25
CA LYS A 35 -2.57 -15.94 16.87
C LYS A 35 -1.22 -15.55 17.45
N VAL A 36 -0.63 -16.41 18.27
CA VAL A 36 0.71 -16.20 18.84
C VAL A 36 1.71 -16.78 17.87
N GLU A 37 2.60 -15.94 17.38
CA GLU A 37 3.69 -16.36 16.48
C GLU A 37 5.03 -15.92 17.09
N SER A 38 5.97 -16.85 17.18
CA SER A 38 7.38 -16.57 17.50
C SER A 38 8.22 -16.77 16.25
N LEU A 39 8.88 -15.73 15.80
CA LEU A 39 9.61 -15.73 14.54
C LEU A 39 11.01 -15.15 14.72
N SER A 40 11.98 -15.71 14.00
CA SER A 40 13.30 -15.13 13.89
C SER A 40 13.25 -13.80 13.10
N PRO A 41 14.07 -12.78 13.45
CA PRO A 41 14.08 -11.48 12.78
C PRO A 41 14.43 -11.52 11.29
N ASP A 42 15.02 -12.60 10.82
CA ASP A 42 15.36 -12.84 9.42
C ASP A 42 14.19 -13.40 8.58
N ARG A 43 13.05 -13.66 9.20
CA ARG A 43 11.82 -14.09 8.53
C ARG A 43 10.84 -12.93 8.36
N TRP A 44 10.08 -12.98 7.26
CA TRP A 44 8.97 -12.04 7.06
C TRP A 44 7.83 -12.33 8.04
N PHE A 45 7.42 -11.31 8.78
CA PHE A 45 6.24 -11.36 9.61
C PHE A 45 5.29 -10.19 9.28
N LYS A 46 4.04 -10.32 9.70
CA LYS A 46 3.00 -9.32 9.45
C LYS A 46 2.63 -8.61 10.74
N PHE A 47 2.63 -7.29 10.69
CA PHE A 47 2.17 -6.47 11.81
C PHE A 47 1.48 -5.20 11.28
N LEU A 48 0.28 -4.89 11.78
CA LEU A 48 -0.52 -3.72 11.42
C LEU A 48 -0.69 -3.50 9.90
N GLY A 49 -0.78 -4.59 9.14
CA GLY A 49 -0.92 -4.53 7.68
C GLY A 49 0.38 -4.29 6.91
N PHE A 50 1.51 -4.34 7.58
CA PHE A 50 2.83 -4.36 6.97
C PHE A 50 3.43 -5.75 7.01
N SER A 51 4.35 -6.03 6.09
CA SER A 51 5.27 -7.15 6.12
C SER A 51 6.64 -6.61 6.47
N ILE A 52 7.28 -7.19 7.48
CA ILE A 52 8.53 -6.71 8.05
C ILE A 52 9.53 -7.87 8.06
N LYS A 53 10.78 -7.57 7.66
CA LYS A 53 11.91 -8.51 7.75
C LYS A 53 13.20 -7.71 7.94
N GLY A 54 13.85 -7.88 9.08
CA GLY A 54 15.02 -7.08 9.40
C GLY A 54 14.70 -5.59 9.31
N GLY A 55 15.48 -4.84 8.54
CA GLY A 55 15.22 -3.41 8.27
C GLY A 55 14.26 -3.12 7.12
N SER A 56 13.71 -4.15 6.46
CA SER A 56 12.81 -3.99 5.30
C SER A 56 11.36 -3.96 5.72
N ILE A 57 10.62 -2.96 5.26
CA ILE A 57 9.20 -2.78 5.53
C ILE A 57 8.44 -2.63 4.20
N SER A 58 7.50 -3.52 3.99
CA SER A 58 6.61 -3.55 2.83
C SER A 58 5.14 -3.61 3.25
N LEU A 59 4.22 -3.58 2.29
CA LEU A 59 2.81 -3.85 2.54
C LEU A 59 2.53 -5.34 2.66
N SER A 60 1.62 -5.72 3.56
CA SER A 60 1.08 -7.07 3.55
C SER A 60 0.28 -7.33 2.27
N GLY A 61 0.24 -8.59 1.81
CA GLY A 61 -0.51 -8.96 0.61
C GLY A 61 -2.00 -8.62 0.69
N SER A 62 -2.60 -8.67 1.88
CA SER A 62 -4.00 -8.25 2.09
C SER A 62 -4.18 -6.75 1.86
N ARG A 63 -3.23 -5.94 2.33
CA ARG A 63 -3.28 -4.49 2.16
C ARG A 63 -3.04 -4.08 0.70
N ILE A 64 -2.16 -4.77 0.00
CA ILE A 64 -1.97 -4.60 -1.46
C ILE A 64 -3.27 -4.90 -2.21
N LYS A 65 -3.93 -6.02 -1.91
CA LYS A 65 -5.22 -6.37 -2.53
C LYS A 65 -6.30 -5.32 -2.27
N THR A 66 -6.38 -4.82 -1.04
CA THR A 66 -7.32 -3.74 -0.69
C THR A 66 -7.01 -2.47 -1.47
N PHE A 67 -5.73 -2.07 -1.53
CA PHE A 67 -5.30 -0.92 -2.33
C PHE A 67 -5.70 -1.06 -3.80
N GLN A 68 -5.39 -2.21 -4.40
CA GLN A 68 -5.72 -2.48 -5.80
C GLN A 68 -7.22 -2.40 -6.07
N LYS A 69 -8.04 -3.01 -5.21
CA LYS A 69 -9.49 -2.93 -5.28
C LYS A 69 -10.00 -1.49 -5.22
N GLU A 70 -9.50 -0.70 -4.28
CA GLU A 70 -9.86 0.70 -4.11
C GLU A 70 -9.50 1.57 -5.34
N ILE A 71 -8.35 1.31 -5.95
CA ILE A 71 -7.95 1.99 -7.19
C ILE A 71 -8.87 1.59 -8.35
N GLU A 72 -9.17 0.30 -8.51
CA GLU A 72 -10.10 -0.17 -9.54
C GLU A 72 -11.50 0.42 -9.38
N ASP A 73 -12.02 0.45 -8.17
CA ASP A 73 -13.35 0.99 -7.86
C ASP A 73 -13.45 2.50 -8.18
N ARG A 74 -12.32 3.22 -8.10
CA ARG A 74 -12.24 4.66 -8.41
C ARG A 74 -11.92 4.98 -9.85
N THR A 75 -11.52 3.97 -10.64
CA THR A 75 -11.08 4.12 -12.03
C THR A 75 -11.90 3.26 -12.97
N ILE A 76 -11.42 2.06 -13.29
CA ILE A 76 -11.93 1.21 -14.36
C ILE A 76 -13.35 0.67 -14.12
N LYS A 77 -13.77 0.49 -12.88
CA LYS A 77 -15.12 0.03 -12.55
C LYS A 77 -16.17 1.15 -12.61
N LYS A 78 -15.74 2.41 -12.67
CA LYS A 78 -16.65 3.54 -12.88
C LYS A 78 -16.90 3.74 -14.38
N LYS A 79 -18.04 3.28 -14.88
CA LYS A 79 -18.44 3.47 -16.27
C LYS A 79 -18.57 4.95 -16.62
N GLY A 80 -18.12 5.35 -17.83
CA GLY A 80 -18.28 6.70 -18.36
C GLY A 80 -17.43 7.80 -17.70
N ILE A 81 -16.47 7.44 -16.84
CA ILE A 81 -15.59 8.42 -16.21
C ILE A 81 -14.48 8.85 -17.17
N SER A 82 -14.18 10.15 -17.20
CA SER A 82 -13.03 10.68 -17.93
C SER A 82 -11.70 10.38 -17.21
N ALA A 83 -10.59 10.35 -17.96
CA ALA A 83 -9.25 10.19 -17.38
C ALA A 83 -8.95 11.28 -16.33
N LYS A 84 -9.33 12.54 -16.58
CA LYS A 84 -9.18 13.64 -15.62
C LYS A 84 -9.89 13.34 -14.30
N ARG A 85 -11.11 12.82 -14.37
CA ARG A 85 -11.90 12.49 -13.18
C ARG A 85 -11.32 11.27 -12.44
N ALA A 86 -10.81 10.28 -13.19
CA ALA A 86 -10.11 9.13 -12.61
C ALA A 86 -8.87 9.55 -11.82
N VAL A 87 -8.03 10.41 -12.41
CA VAL A 87 -6.86 11.00 -11.73
C VAL A 87 -7.26 11.74 -10.47
N GLY A 88 -8.30 12.59 -10.54
CA GLY A 88 -8.80 13.31 -9.36
C GLY A 88 -9.30 12.39 -8.24
N ASN A 89 -9.97 11.28 -8.60
CA ASN A 89 -10.43 10.28 -7.63
C ASN A 89 -9.26 9.55 -6.95
N VAL A 90 -8.24 9.18 -7.73
CA VAL A 90 -7.03 8.54 -7.21
C VAL A 90 -6.25 9.49 -6.30
N ASN A 91 -6.05 10.74 -6.72
CA ASN A 91 -5.39 11.75 -5.88
C ASN A 91 -6.13 11.97 -4.56
N ARG A 92 -7.46 12.03 -4.60
CA ARG A 92 -8.25 12.16 -3.37
C ARG A 92 -8.05 10.98 -2.44
N TYR A 93 -7.97 9.77 -2.96
CA TYR A 93 -7.73 8.57 -2.18
C TYR A 93 -6.32 8.55 -1.58
N LEU A 94 -5.31 8.87 -2.38
CA LEU A 94 -3.92 8.81 -1.94
C LEU A 94 -3.55 9.93 -0.96
N TYR A 95 -4.01 11.16 -1.21
CA TYR A 95 -3.53 12.33 -0.50
C TYR A 95 -4.52 12.91 0.52
N LYS A 96 -5.82 12.82 0.27
CA LYS A 96 -6.82 13.36 1.21
C LYS A 96 -7.42 12.30 2.12
N GLY A 97 -7.43 11.01 1.67
CA GLY A 97 -8.03 9.92 2.42
C GLY A 97 -9.51 10.16 2.74
N ASN A 98 -9.98 9.47 3.77
CA ASN A 98 -11.34 9.66 4.34
C ASN A 98 -11.24 10.38 5.69
N GLY A 99 -10.37 11.38 5.83
CA GLY A 99 -10.15 12.07 7.08
C GLY A 99 -8.67 12.24 7.44
N LYS A 100 -8.31 11.98 8.71
CA LYS A 100 -6.97 12.28 9.28
C LYS A 100 -5.82 11.45 8.71
N HIS A 101 -6.08 10.28 8.13
CA HIS A 101 -5.04 9.35 7.65
C HIS A 101 -5.21 9.09 6.16
N SER A 102 -4.31 9.62 5.37
CA SER A 102 -4.18 9.30 3.94
C SER A 102 -3.09 8.25 3.71
N TRP A 103 -3.09 7.65 2.53
CA TRP A 103 -1.98 6.80 2.11
C TRP A 103 -0.65 7.55 2.10
N ALA A 104 -0.67 8.79 1.64
CA ALA A 104 0.50 9.65 1.56
C ALA A 104 1.14 9.95 2.92
N THR A 105 0.34 10.11 3.97
CA THR A 105 0.84 10.50 5.28
C THR A 105 1.00 9.33 6.25
N GLY A 106 0.17 8.30 6.13
CA GLY A 106 0.12 7.23 7.13
C GLY A 106 0.69 5.89 6.68
N VAL A 107 0.83 5.64 5.38
CA VAL A 107 1.21 4.32 4.88
C VAL A 107 2.50 4.36 4.07
N LEU A 108 2.53 5.17 3.02
CA LEU A 108 3.66 5.18 2.08
C LEU A 108 4.99 5.61 2.71
N PRO A 109 5.04 6.55 3.66
CA PRO A 109 6.29 6.93 4.31
C PRO A 109 6.95 5.81 5.14
N VAL A 110 6.17 4.81 5.54
CA VAL A 110 6.67 3.68 6.34
C VAL A 110 7.35 2.62 5.47
N ILE A 111 7.00 2.54 4.18
CA ILE A 111 7.52 1.53 3.27
C ILE A 111 8.90 1.95 2.77
N ASN A 112 9.89 1.06 2.88
CA ASN A 112 11.24 1.29 2.38
C ASN A 112 11.68 0.31 1.27
N VAL A 113 10.82 -0.65 0.90
CA VAL A 113 11.06 -1.55 -0.24
C VAL A 113 10.60 -0.85 -1.53
N GLN A 114 11.55 -0.30 -2.27
CA GLN A 114 11.27 0.52 -3.47
C GLN A 114 10.53 -0.26 -4.56
N GLN A 115 10.86 -1.53 -4.76
CA GLN A 115 10.21 -2.37 -5.78
C GLN A 115 8.70 -2.43 -5.59
N ASP A 116 8.24 -2.58 -4.35
CA ASP A 116 6.80 -2.67 -4.05
C ASP A 116 6.08 -1.36 -4.36
N LEU A 117 6.73 -0.23 -4.08
CA LEU A 117 6.19 1.09 -4.43
C LEU A 117 6.10 1.28 -5.95
N ASP A 118 7.10 0.80 -6.69
CA ASP A 118 7.10 0.85 -8.14
C ASP A 118 5.99 -0.02 -8.75
N GLU A 119 5.72 -1.18 -8.17
CA GLU A 119 4.60 -2.06 -8.57
C GLU A 119 3.24 -1.41 -8.30
N LEU A 120 3.05 -0.80 -7.14
CA LEU A 120 1.83 -0.06 -6.83
C LEU A 120 1.63 1.13 -7.79
N ASN A 121 2.69 1.88 -8.06
CA ASN A 121 2.66 2.99 -9.00
C ASN A 121 2.28 2.52 -10.41
N LYS A 122 2.92 1.44 -10.88
CA LYS A 122 2.58 0.82 -12.17
C LYS A 122 1.12 0.41 -12.24
N PHE A 123 0.59 -0.21 -11.18
CA PHE A 123 -0.81 -0.62 -11.11
C PHE A 123 -1.76 0.58 -11.23
N VAL A 124 -1.51 1.67 -10.51
CA VAL A 124 -2.30 2.92 -10.59
C VAL A 124 -2.30 3.47 -12.01
N MET A 125 -1.13 3.53 -12.63
CA MET A 125 -0.98 4.05 -13.99
C MET A 125 -1.70 3.18 -15.03
N ASP A 126 -1.63 1.85 -14.87
CA ASP A 126 -2.34 0.91 -15.74
C ASP A 126 -3.87 1.07 -15.63
N CYS A 127 -4.39 1.31 -14.44
CA CYS A 127 -5.81 1.57 -14.22
C CYS A 127 -6.25 2.91 -14.84
N ILE A 128 -5.47 3.98 -14.70
CA ILE A 128 -5.77 5.28 -15.32
C ILE A 128 -5.71 5.17 -16.85
N ARG A 129 -4.70 4.48 -17.38
CA ARG A 129 -4.61 4.24 -18.83
C ARG A 129 -5.82 3.48 -19.35
N ALA A 130 -6.28 2.45 -18.64
CA ALA A 130 -7.43 1.67 -19.04
C ALA A 130 -8.72 2.51 -19.14
N VAL A 131 -8.89 3.51 -18.28
CA VAL A 131 -10.01 4.47 -18.40
C VAL A 131 -9.95 5.24 -19.72
N SER A 132 -8.75 5.58 -20.20
CA SER A 132 -8.56 6.37 -21.43
C SER A 132 -8.64 5.53 -22.70
N THR A 133 -8.14 4.29 -22.66
CA THR A 133 -7.93 3.45 -23.85
C THR A 133 -8.85 2.24 -23.91
N GLY A 134 -9.59 1.93 -22.83
CA GLY A 134 -10.37 0.71 -22.68
C GLY A 134 -9.51 -0.55 -22.44
N LYS A 135 -8.18 -0.44 -22.39
CA LYS A 135 -7.26 -1.58 -22.23
C LYS A 135 -6.35 -1.39 -21.02
N ARG A 136 -6.35 -2.34 -20.10
CA ARG A 136 -5.52 -2.32 -18.90
C ARG A 136 -4.05 -2.66 -19.21
N LYS A 137 -3.82 -3.61 -20.13
CA LYS A 137 -2.49 -3.96 -20.63
C LYS A 137 -2.46 -3.76 -22.15
N VAL A 138 -1.46 -3.12 -22.65
CA VAL A 138 -1.15 -3.15 -24.06
C VAL A 138 -0.28 -4.37 -24.29
N GLY A 139 -0.76 -5.31 -25.10
CA GLY A 139 -0.23 -6.64 -25.30
C GLY A 139 1.27 -6.76 -25.17
N GLY A 140 1.75 -7.53 -24.21
CA GLY A 140 3.16 -7.82 -23.96
C GLY A 140 4.08 -6.64 -23.63
N LEU A 141 3.70 -5.46 -24.02
CA LEU A 141 4.38 -4.22 -23.69
C LEU A 141 3.68 -3.64 -22.47
N GLY A 142 4.16 -3.98 -21.31
CA GLY A 142 3.87 -3.26 -20.09
C GLY A 142 4.29 -1.81 -20.26
N TYR A 143 3.53 -1.05 -21.04
CA TYR A 143 3.90 0.30 -21.36
C TYR A 143 3.40 1.26 -20.31
N VAL A 144 4.06 1.20 -19.21
CA VAL A 144 4.43 2.42 -18.53
C VAL A 144 5.89 2.60 -18.84
N SER A 145 6.22 3.55 -19.70
CA SER A 145 7.60 3.91 -19.93
C SER A 145 8.18 4.37 -18.59
N SER A 146 8.93 3.51 -17.96
CA SER A 146 9.68 3.79 -16.74
C SER A 146 10.93 4.62 -17.02
N LYS A 147 10.89 5.47 -18.02
CA LYS A 147 11.98 6.39 -18.24
C LYS A 147 11.71 7.66 -17.47
N ALA A 148 12.47 7.79 -16.40
CA ALA A 148 12.80 9.01 -15.66
C ALA A 148 11.62 9.94 -15.31
N ASP A 149 11.50 10.28 -14.06
CA ASP A 149 10.83 11.46 -13.53
C ASP A 149 9.30 11.61 -13.67
N GLY A 150 8.59 10.58 -14.02
CA GLY A 150 7.13 10.57 -14.08
C GLY A 150 6.62 9.58 -15.12
N CYS A 151 5.59 8.83 -14.77
CA CYS A 151 4.89 8.01 -15.73
C CYS A 151 4.00 8.88 -16.60
N ILE A 152 4.19 8.81 -17.92
CA ILE A 152 3.29 9.45 -18.89
C ILE A 152 2.34 8.38 -19.41
N VAL A 153 1.05 8.54 -19.14
CA VAL A 153 0.01 7.71 -19.74
C VAL A 153 -0.55 8.44 -20.95
N ARG A 154 -0.38 7.86 -22.11
CA ARG A 154 -0.98 8.38 -23.35
C ARG A 154 -2.36 7.75 -23.55
N GLY A 155 -3.40 8.56 -23.55
CA GLY A 155 -4.74 8.16 -23.95
C GLY A 155 -5.34 9.19 -24.88
N ARG A 156 -5.89 8.79 -26.01
CA ARG A 156 -6.58 9.64 -27.02
C ARG A 156 -6.03 11.08 -27.15
N GLY A 157 -4.72 11.20 -27.36
CA GLY A 157 -4.06 12.48 -27.54
C GLY A 157 -3.78 13.31 -26.28
N LYS A 158 -4.18 12.84 -25.09
CA LYS A 158 -3.86 13.50 -23.82
C LYS A 158 -2.84 12.71 -23.04
N ASN A 159 -1.85 13.40 -22.51
CA ASN A 159 -0.85 12.83 -21.63
C ASN A 159 -1.30 12.96 -20.17
N VAL A 160 -1.24 11.86 -19.42
CA VAL A 160 -1.40 11.88 -17.98
C VAL A 160 -0.02 11.72 -17.37
N LYS A 161 0.45 12.72 -16.67
CA LYS A 161 1.68 12.67 -15.88
C LYS A 161 1.33 12.26 -14.46
N ALA A 162 2.09 11.35 -13.91
CA ALA A 162 1.98 10.97 -12.52
C ALA A 162 3.34 11.08 -11.85
N ASN A 163 3.35 11.60 -10.66
CA ASN A 163 4.52 11.50 -9.83
C ASN A 163 4.67 10.07 -9.33
N ARG A 164 5.89 9.61 -9.35
CA ARG A 164 6.25 8.27 -8.89
C ARG A 164 6.10 8.19 -7.38
N LEU A 165 5.57 7.06 -6.90
CA LEU A 165 5.62 6.74 -5.49
C LEU A 165 7.08 6.44 -5.13
N LYS A 166 7.65 7.20 -4.20
CA LYS A 166 9.02 6.99 -3.71
C LYS A 166 8.96 6.49 -2.27
N GLY A 167 9.94 5.69 -1.89
CA GLY A 167 10.10 5.25 -0.51
C GLY A 167 10.18 6.45 0.44
N GLY A 168 9.30 6.48 1.42
CA GLY A 168 9.24 7.54 2.42
C GLY A 168 8.61 8.86 2.00
N ALA A 169 8.35 9.09 0.70
CA ALA A 169 7.71 10.32 0.24
C ALA A 169 6.92 10.11 -1.05
N ILE A 170 5.79 10.79 -1.15
CA ILE A 170 5.06 10.98 -2.41
C ILE A 170 5.30 12.42 -2.83
N GLU A 171 5.90 12.61 -3.99
CA GLU A 171 6.06 13.93 -4.58
C GLU A 171 4.89 14.20 -5.53
N GLY A 172 4.05 15.13 -5.13
CA GLY A 172 3.00 15.73 -5.96
C GLY A 172 1.81 14.85 -6.30
N TYR A 173 0.93 15.40 -7.08
CA TYR A 173 -0.31 14.77 -7.53
C TYR A 173 -0.16 14.19 -8.94
N LEU A 174 -1.04 13.27 -9.29
CA LEU A 174 -1.27 12.90 -10.67
C LEU A 174 -1.85 14.11 -11.43
N THR A 175 -1.27 14.43 -12.57
CA THR A 175 -1.71 15.56 -13.39
C THR A 175 -2.00 15.13 -14.82
N ILE A 176 -2.87 15.89 -15.50
CA ILE A 176 -3.11 15.77 -16.93
C ILE A 176 -2.50 17.00 -17.59
N GLY A 177 -1.52 16.79 -18.44
CA GLY A 177 -0.94 17.82 -19.28
C GLY A 177 -1.71 18.05 -20.56
#